data_d774de98a8bd0c46762a6c97fd950ae3
#
_entry.id   d774de98a8bd0c46762a6c97fd950ae3
#
_cell.length_a   1.000
_cell.length_b   1.000
_cell.length_c   1.000
_cell.angle_alpha   90.00
_cell.angle_beta   90.00
_cell.angle_gamma   90.00
#
_symmetry.space_group_name_H-M   'P 1'
#
loop_
_entity.id
_entity.type
_entity.pdbx_description
1 polymer ?
#
loop_
_entity_poly.entity_id
_entity_poly.type
_entity_poly.pdbx_seq_one_letter_code
_entity_poly.pdbx_strand_id
1 'polypeptide(L)'
;TLYQSLGVGKDDSDEEETELYKLYPKDFFKMVIIDECHRGASTQGGQWRDILTYFEDAIHIGMTATPKRDADSKDTFDYFGEPVYKYSKNQGQKDGFLAKTKLVRKRLSVDEEGYTPAPGELDRYGRPLENRTYTVEEFDRKIKISSRQEEVAKTIIDFLNTPPYEKNDKTIVF
;
A
#
# COMPACT_ATOMS: atom_id res chain seq x y z
N THR A 1 -3.43 -20.83 -6.82
CA THR A 1 -2.54 -20.08 -7.77
C THR A 1 -2.69 -18.61 -7.48
N LEU A 2 -1.59 -17.89 -7.39
CA LEU A 2 -1.61 -16.43 -7.25
C LEU A 2 -2.03 -15.81 -8.60
N TYR A 3 -2.93 -14.82 -8.58
CA TYR A 3 -3.39 -14.17 -9.81
C TYR A 3 -2.24 -13.54 -10.60
N GLN A 4 -1.17 -13.09 -9.93
CA GLN A 4 0.05 -12.58 -10.58
C GLN A 4 0.74 -13.64 -11.45
N SER A 5 0.60 -14.93 -11.10
CA SER A 5 1.15 -16.03 -11.89
C SER A 5 0.26 -16.42 -13.09
N LEU A 6 -0.97 -15.89 -13.13
CA LEU A 6 -1.91 -16.07 -14.23
C LEU A 6 -1.95 -14.86 -15.16
N GLY A 7 -1.28 -13.77 -14.77
CA GLY A 7 -1.13 -12.57 -15.58
C GLY A 7 -0.16 -12.76 -16.74
N VAL A 8 0.41 -11.66 -17.18
CA VAL A 8 1.34 -11.64 -18.31
C VAL A 8 2.64 -12.37 -17.95
N GLY A 9 2.90 -13.50 -18.60
CA GLY A 9 4.22 -14.14 -18.59
C GLY A 9 5.10 -13.50 -19.66
N LYS A 10 6.30 -13.09 -19.30
CA LYS A 10 7.34 -12.79 -20.29
C LYS A 10 8.05 -14.10 -20.60
N ASP A 11 7.91 -14.56 -21.82
CA ASP A 11 8.80 -15.60 -22.37
C ASP A 11 10.04 -14.88 -22.93
N ASP A 12 11.24 -15.39 -22.60
CA ASP A 12 12.53 -14.78 -22.99
C ASP A 12 12.80 -14.78 -24.52
N SER A 13 11.86 -15.27 -25.33
CA SER A 13 12.09 -15.51 -26.75
C SER A 13 11.20 -14.74 -27.71
N ASP A 14 10.07 -14.15 -27.30
CA ASP A 14 9.21 -13.38 -28.22
C ASP A 14 8.42 -12.27 -27.52
N GLU A 15 8.27 -11.13 -28.21
CA GLU A 15 7.65 -9.89 -27.75
C GLU A 15 6.13 -9.96 -27.48
N GLU A 16 5.49 -11.12 -27.43
CA GLU A 16 4.07 -11.27 -27.12
C GLU A 16 3.85 -11.58 -25.66
N GLU A 17 3.23 -10.63 -24.96
CA GLU A 17 2.72 -10.80 -23.61
C GLU A 17 1.63 -11.88 -23.58
N THR A 18 1.94 -13.08 -23.10
CA THR A 18 0.98 -14.19 -23.05
C THR A 18 0.13 -14.09 -21.78
N GLU A 19 -1.16 -13.90 -21.95
CA GLU A 19 -2.14 -13.92 -20.85
C GLU A 19 -2.43 -15.36 -20.43
N LEU A 20 -1.66 -15.85 -19.46
CA LEU A 20 -1.68 -17.26 -19.05
C LEU A 20 -3.05 -17.79 -18.59
N TYR A 21 -3.93 -16.91 -18.10
CA TYR A 21 -5.28 -17.32 -17.73
C TYR A 21 -6.12 -17.77 -18.95
N LYS A 22 -5.83 -17.31 -20.16
CA LYS A 22 -6.53 -17.70 -21.39
C LYS A 22 -6.17 -19.11 -21.88
N LEU A 23 -5.16 -19.75 -21.28
CA LEU A 23 -4.86 -21.17 -21.53
C LEU A 23 -5.94 -22.10 -20.96
N TYR A 24 -6.78 -21.62 -20.06
CA TYR A 24 -7.90 -22.37 -19.50
C TYR A 24 -9.20 -22.05 -20.24
N PRO A 25 -10.12 -23.04 -20.44
CA PRO A 25 -11.46 -22.75 -20.92
C PRO A 25 -12.19 -21.78 -19.98
N LYS A 26 -13.07 -20.93 -20.53
CA LYS A 26 -13.82 -19.92 -19.73
C LYS A 26 -14.65 -20.49 -18.60
N ASP A 27 -15.14 -21.70 -18.74
CA ASP A 27 -15.97 -22.44 -17.78
C ASP A 27 -15.16 -23.36 -16.84
N PHE A 28 -13.84 -23.30 -16.92
CA PHE A 28 -12.94 -24.17 -16.15
C PHE A 28 -13.06 -23.95 -14.64
N PHE A 29 -13.06 -22.68 -14.22
CA PHE A 29 -13.21 -22.33 -12.81
C PHE A 29 -14.67 -22.05 -12.48
N LYS A 30 -15.19 -22.64 -11.40
CA LYS A 30 -16.53 -22.36 -10.88
C LYS A 30 -16.52 -21.25 -9.81
N MET A 31 -15.35 -20.97 -9.25
CA MET A 31 -15.14 -19.92 -8.27
C MET A 31 -13.74 -19.32 -8.42
N VAL A 32 -13.65 -18.01 -8.34
CA VAL A 32 -12.39 -17.27 -8.32
C VAL A 32 -12.35 -16.40 -7.08
N ILE A 33 -11.31 -16.56 -6.26
CA ILE A 33 -11.10 -15.81 -5.02
C ILE A 33 -9.92 -14.88 -5.23
N ILE A 34 -10.12 -13.59 -5.04
CA ILE A 34 -9.07 -12.57 -5.12
C ILE A 34 -8.74 -12.08 -3.72
N ASP A 35 -7.55 -12.42 -3.24
CA ASP A 35 -7.02 -11.84 -2.02
C ASP A 35 -6.39 -10.47 -2.29
N GLU A 36 -6.43 -9.57 -1.30
CA GLU A 36 -5.98 -8.17 -1.43
C GLU A 36 -6.61 -7.45 -2.64
N CYS A 37 -7.89 -7.66 -2.88
CA CYS A 37 -8.59 -7.18 -4.07
C CYS A 37 -8.61 -5.64 -4.21
N HIS A 38 -8.22 -4.88 -3.17
CA HIS A 38 -8.00 -3.45 -3.24
C HIS A 38 -6.77 -3.07 -4.08
N ARG A 39 -5.83 -4.01 -4.32
CA ARG A 39 -4.66 -3.79 -5.18
C ARG A 39 -5.08 -3.96 -6.63
N GLY A 40 -4.85 -2.94 -7.45
CA GLY A 40 -5.20 -2.97 -8.89
C GLY A 40 -6.61 -2.48 -9.22
N ALA A 41 -7.42 -2.07 -8.23
CA ALA A 41 -8.72 -1.44 -8.50
C ALA A 41 -8.56 -0.07 -9.21
N SER A 42 -7.43 0.61 -9.05
CA SER A 42 -7.18 1.96 -9.52
C SER A 42 -6.66 2.07 -10.96
N THR A 43 -6.33 0.96 -11.63
CA THR A 43 -5.90 0.97 -13.03
C THR A 43 -6.94 0.29 -13.92
N GLN A 44 -7.41 0.98 -14.97
CA GLN A 44 -8.08 0.32 -16.09
C GLN A 44 -7.09 -0.70 -16.66
N GLY A 45 -7.45 -1.99 -16.62
CA GLY A 45 -6.54 -3.08 -16.95
C GLY A 45 -5.79 -3.67 -15.75
N GLY A 46 -6.29 -3.54 -14.52
CA GLY A 46 -5.76 -4.28 -13.39
C GLY A 46 -5.85 -5.78 -13.63
N GLN A 47 -4.71 -6.48 -13.59
CA GLN A 47 -4.56 -7.89 -14.00
C GLN A 47 -5.66 -8.82 -13.49
N TRP A 48 -6.17 -8.64 -12.27
CA TRP A 48 -7.22 -9.50 -11.75
C TRP A 48 -8.61 -9.21 -12.37
N ARG A 49 -8.86 -7.97 -12.79
CA ARG A 49 -10.15 -7.60 -13.39
C ARG A 49 -10.34 -8.26 -14.76
N ASP A 50 -9.29 -8.34 -15.54
CA ASP A 50 -9.30 -9.02 -16.85
C ASP A 50 -9.50 -10.53 -16.67
N ILE A 51 -8.86 -11.12 -15.66
CA ILE A 51 -9.06 -12.53 -15.28
C ILE A 51 -10.51 -12.78 -14.89
N LEU A 52 -11.12 -11.93 -14.04
CA LEU A 52 -12.52 -12.09 -13.63
C LEU A 52 -13.48 -11.88 -14.81
N THR A 53 -13.20 -10.94 -15.69
CA THR A 53 -13.99 -10.72 -16.90
C THR A 53 -13.92 -11.93 -17.84
N TYR A 54 -12.74 -12.57 -17.93
CA TYR A 54 -12.59 -13.78 -18.74
C TYR A 54 -13.40 -14.97 -18.17
N PHE A 55 -13.42 -15.14 -16.84
CA PHE A 55 -14.15 -16.18 -16.13
C PHE A 55 -15.48 -15.64 -15.57
N GLU A 56 -16.24 -14.89 -16.37
CA GLU A 56 -17.46 -14.19 -15.96
C GLU A 56 -18.56 -15.09 -15.37
N ASP A 57 -18.60 -16.36 -15.80
CA ASP A 57 -19.55 -17.37 -15.30
C ASP A 57 -19.17 -17.96 -13.93
N ALA A 58 -17.98 -17.65 -13.41
CA ALA A 58 -17.55 -18.11 -12.10
C ALA A 58 -18.11 -17.22 -10.98
N ILE A 59 -18.25 -17.79 -9.78
CA ILE A 59 -18.53 -17.00 -8.57
C ILE A 59 -17.25 -16.22 -8.20
N HIS A 60 -17.37 -14.90 -8.10
CA HIS A 60 -16.24 -14.05 -7.74
C HIS A 60 -16.30 -13.61 -6.27
N ILE A 61 -15.24 -13.86 -5.53
CA ILE A 61 -15.11 -13.45 -4.12
C ILE A 61 -13.86 -12.58 -3.97
N GLY A 62 -14.06 -11.34 -3.51
CA GLY A 62 -12.98 -10.43 -3.14
C GLY A 62 -12.74 -10.42 -1.63
N MET A 63 -11.49 -10.53 -1.20
CA MET A 63 -11.08 -10.38 0.19
C MET A 63 -10.09 -9.23 0.32
N THR A 64 -10.25 -8.41 1.35
CA THR A 64 -9.32 -7.32 1.65
C THR A 64 -9.45 -6.84 3.09
N ALA A 65 -8.33 -6.47 3.70
CA ALA A 65 -8.32 -5.79 4.99
C ALA A 65 -8.55 -4.27 4.87
N THR A 66 -8.33 -3.69 3.68
CA THR A 66 -8.36 -2.25 3.43
C THR A 66 -9.17 -1.93 2.18
N PRO A 67 -10.50 -2.10 2.23
CA PRO A 67 -11.35 -1.75 1.09
C PRO A 67 -11.25 -0.25 0.80
N LYS A 68 -11.00 0.12 -0.46
CA LYS A 68 -10.91 1.51 -0.90
C LYS A 68 -12.28 2.03 -1.32
N ARG A 69 -12.58 3.27 -0.93
CA ARG A 69 -13.75 4.05 -1.32
C ARG A 69 -13.34 5.46 -1.77
N ASP A 70 -12.37 5.55 -2.67
CA ASP A 70 -11.90 6.86 -3.14
C ASP A 70 -12.67 7.29 -4.39
N ALA A 71 -13.08 8.54 -4.44
CA ALA A 71 -13.86 9.12 -5.55
C ALA A 71 -13.15 9.03 -6.92
N ASP A 72 -11.81 8.92 -6.93
CA ASP A 72 -10.98 8.91 -8.14
C ASP A 72 -10.53 7.51 -8.57
N SER A 73 -10.80 6.47 -7.79
CA SER A 73 -10.47 5.08 -8.13
C SER A 73 -11.74 4.27 -8.30
N LYS A 74 -11.83 3.51 -9.39
CA LYS A 74 -12.87 2.49 -9.54
C LYS A 74 -12.76 1.54 -8.35
N ASP A 75 -13.71 1.68 -7.47
CA ASP A 75 -13.76 1.17 -6.13
C ASP A 75 -13.86 -0.37 -6.13
N THR A 76 -13.29 -1.00 -5.11
CA THR A 76 -13.49 -2.43 -4.84
C THR A 76 -14.99 -2.76 -4.75
N PHE A 77 -15.78 -1.83 -4.22
CA PHE A 77 -17.24 -1.94 -4.10
C PHE A 77 -17.99 -1.84 -5.44
N ASP A 78 -17.45 -1.16 -6.44
CA ASP A 78 -18.06 -1.09 -7.79
C ASP A 78 -18.12 -2.45 -8.45
N TYR A 79 -17.16 -3.33 -8.14
CA TYR A 79 -17.11 -4.66 -8.72
C TYR A 79 -17.77 -5.72 -7.83
N PHE A 80 -17.38 -5.78 -6.55
CA PHE A 80 -17.84 -6.83 -5.64
C PHE A 80 -19.11 -6.47 -4.88
N GLY A 81 -19.57 -5.21 -4.94
CA GLY A 81 -20.71 -4.73 -4.15
C GLY A 81 -20.38 -4.56 -2.66
N GLU A 82 -21.41 -4.46 -1.85
CA GLU A 82 -21.24 -4.35 -0.38
C GLU A 82 -20.71 -5.66 0.20
N PRO A 83 -19.84 -5.58 1.22
CA PRO A 83 -19.26 -6.76 1.84
C PRO A 83 -20.34 -7.68 2.46
N VAL A 84 -20.33 -8.94 2.08
CA VAL A 84 -21.20 -9.97 2.68
C VAL A 84 -20.77 -10.38 4.08
N TYR A 85 -19.49 -10.12 4.43
CA TYR A 85 -18.94 -10.39 5.76
C TYR A 85 -17.88 -9.35 6.11
N LYS A 86 -17.90 -8.89 7.36
CA LYS A 86 -16.89 -7.98 7.93
C LYS A 86 -16.38 -8.52 9.27
N TYR A 87 -15.07 -8.71 9.36
CA TYR A 87 -14.39 -9.03 10.61
C TYR A 87 -13.43 -7.92 10.95
N SER A 88 -13.86 -7.03 11.82
CA SER A 88 -13.09 -5.83 12.14
C SER A 88 -11.86 -6.14 13.00
N LYS A 89 -10.83 -5.25 12.92
CA LYS A 89 -9.66 -5.30 13.80
C LYS A 89 -10.07 -5.35 15.28
N ASN A 90 -11.07 -4.54 15.67
CA ASN A 90 -11.55 -4.52 17.06
C ASN A 90 -12.18 -5.86 17.47
N GLN A 91 -12.90 -6.51 16.56
CA GLN A 91 -13.44 -7.84 16.81
C GLN A 91 -12.31 -8.86 16.97
N GLY A 92 -11.34 -8.86 16.07
CA GLY A 92 -10.18 -9.76 16.16
C GLY A 92 -9.36 -9.60 17.44
N GLN A 93 -9.27 -8.36 17.96
CA GLN A 93 -8.64 -8.11 19.26
C GLN A 93 -9.46 -8.61 20.44
N LYS A 94 -10.79 -8.50 20.39
CA LYS A 94 -11.67 -9.04 21.44
C LYS A 94 -11.64 -10.56 21.47
N ASP A 95 -11.62 -11.18 20.29
CA ASP A 95 -11.61 -12.63 20.13
C ASP A 95 -10.21 -13.25 20.40
N GLY A 96 -9.18 -12.42 20.64
CA GLY A 96 -7.82 -12.86 20.95
C GLY A 96 -6.98 -13.28 19.74
N PHE A 97 -7.48 -13.13 18.52
CA PHE A 97 -6.72 -13.44 17.30
C PHE A 97 -5.73 -12.35 16.90
N LEU A 98 -5.98 -11.10 17.31
CA LEU A 98 -5.10 -9.97 17.04
C LEU A 98 -4.60 -9.35 18.33
N ALA A 99 -3.32 -9.00 18.35
CA ALA A 99 -2.73 -8.25 19.46
C ALA A 99 -3.39 -6.87 19.61
N LYS A 100 -3.50 -6.39 20.84
CA LYS A 100 -3.91 -5.02 21.11
C LYS A 100 -2.87 -4.06 20.54
N THR A 101 -3.32 -3.01 19.88
CA THR A 101 -2.45 -1.99 19.31
C THR A 101 -2.59 -0.67 20.06
N LYS A 102 -1.46 0.01 20.26
CA LYS A 102 -1.41 1.38 20.77
C LYS A 102 -0.83 2.26 19.66
N LEU A 103 -1.59 3.24 19.22
CA LEU A 103 -1.10 4.23 18.25
C LEU A 103 -0.49 5.39 19.04
N VAL A 104 0.78 5.64 18.81
CA VAL A 104 1.49 6.81 19.33
C VAL A 104 1.91 7.69 18.15
N ARG A 105 1.40 8.92 18.13
CA ARG A 105 1.81 9.90 17.11
C ARG A 105 2.87 10.82 17.73
N LYS A 106 3.98 10.95 17.04
CA LYS A 106 5.01 11.94 17.33
C LYS A 106 4.99 12.98 16.23
N ARG A 107 5.02 14.25 16.61
CA ARG A 107 5.14 15.37 15.67
C ARG A 107 6.53 15.92 15.79
N LEU A 108 7.11 16.27 14.66
CA LEU A 108 8.41 16.95 14.58
C LEU A 108 8.16 18.43 14.32
N SER A 109 9.04 19.29 14.83
CA SER A 109 8.91 20.74 14.62
C SER A 109 8.90 21.10 13.13
N VAL A 110 9.76 20.48 12.35
CA VAL A 110 9.84 20.69 10.91
C VAL A 110 8.56 20.27 10.16
N ASP A 111 7.78 19.34 10.69
CA ASP A 111 6.52 18.92 10.10
C ASP A 111 5.40 19.97 10.35
N GLU A 112 5.50 20.76 11.42
CA GLU A 112 4.52 21.80 11.77
C GLU A 112 4.89 23.15 11.14
N GLU A 113 6.16 23.50 11.14
CA GLU A 113 6.68 24.81 10.69
C GLU A 113 7.01 24.82 9.19
N GLY A 114 7.18 23.62 8.58
CA GLY A 114 7.71 23.46 7.25
C GLY A 114 9.23 23.59 7.22
N TYR A 115 9.82 23.47 6.02
CA TYR A 115 11.25 23.54 5.81
C TYR A 115 11.62 24.60 4.77
N THR A 116 12.50 25.53 5.13
CA THR A 116 13.07 26.51 4.22
C THR A 116 14.53 26.14 3.95
N PRO A 117 14.90 25.78 2.69
CA PRO A 117 16.25 25.35 2.34
C PRO A 117 17.26 26.49 2.53
N ALA A 118 18.50 26.10 2.84
CA ALA A 118 19.62 27.03 2.78
C ALA A 118 19.93 27.44 1.31
N PRO A 119 20.49 28.65 1.09
CA PRO A 119 20.88 29.05 -0.26
C PRO A 119 21.84 28.03 -0.91
N GLY A 120 21.48 27.54 -2.09
CA GLY A 120 22.26 26.58 -2.85
C GLY A 120 22.04 25.12 -2.46
N GLU A 121 21.11 24.82 -1.58
CA GLU A 121 20.71 23.45 -1.25
C GLU A 121 20.05 22.77 -2.45
N LEU A 122 20.37 21.48 -2.63
CA LEU A 122 19.94 20.69 -3.78
C LEU A 122 18.83 19.70 -3.40
N ASP A 123 17.94 19.42 -4.35
CA ASP A 123 16.95 18.36 -4.22
C ASP A 123 17.60 16.96 -4.32
N ARG A 124 16.78 15.90 -4.16
CA ARG A 124 17.24 14.50 -4.28
C ARG A 124 17.82 14.13 -5.65
N TYR A 125 17.62 14.98 -6.67
CA TYR A 125 18.09 14.78 -8.03
C TYR A 125 19.26 15.72 -8.38
N GLY A 126 19.78 16.46 -7.40
CA GLY A 126 20.90 17.40 -7.59
C GLY A 126 20.51 18.75 -8.20
N ARG A 127 19.24 19.13 -8.19
CA ARG A 127 18.76 20.42 -8.71
C ARG A 127 18.61 21.42 -7.57
N PRO A 128 18.91 22.71 -7.77
CA PRO A 128 18.73 23.73 -6.74
C PRO A 128 17.29 23.80 -6.25
N LEU A 129 17.11 23.81 -4.93
CA LEU A 129 15.81 24.03 -4.30
C LEU A 129 15.44 25.52 -4.38
N GLU A 130 14.15 25.78 -4.55
CA GLU A 130 13.61 27.14 -4.51
C GLU A 130 13.69 27.68 -3.09
N ASN A 131 13.99 28.98 -2.95
CA ASN A 131 14.01 29.66 -1.65
C ASN A 131 12.58 29.98 -1.19
N ARG A 132 11.87 28.95 -0.73
CA ARG A 132 10.54 29.03 -0.15
C ARG A 132 10.36 27.98 0.94
N THR A 133 9.34 28.13 1.76
CA THR A 133 8.97 27.09 2.72
C THR A 133 8.27 25.93 2.02
N TYR A 134 8.77 24.72 2.20
CA TYR A 134 8.16 23.48 1.77
C TYR A 134 7.28 22.91 2.89
N THR A 135 6.12 22.35 2.53
CA THR A 135 5.20 21.74 3.49
C THR A 135 5.47 20.23 3.65
N VAL A 136 4.90 19.63 4.69
CA VAL A 136 5.08 18.21 4.98
C VAL A 136 4.63 17.30 3.82
N GLU A 137 3.66 17.71 3.02
CA GLU A 137 3.17 16.96 1.85
C GLU A 137 4.21 16.89 0.72
N GLU A 138 5.17 17.81 0.72
CA GLU A 138 6.25 17.86 -0.27
C GLU A 138 7.50 17.10 0.20
N PHE A 139 7.59 16.78 1.51
CA PHE A 139 8.71 16.02 2.07
C PHE A 139 8.74 14.60 1.48
N ASP A 140 9.96 14.09 1.29
CA ASP A 140 10.24 12.78 0.69
C ASP A 140 9.75 12.58 -0.76
N ARG A 141 8.87 13.46 -1.25
CA ARG A 141 8.42 13.49 -2.65
C ARG A 141 9.28 14.42 -3.51
N LYS A 142 9.42 15.67 -3.09
CA LYS A 142 10.16 16.71 -3.81
C LYS A 142 11.53 16.98 -3.19
N ILE A 143 11.60 17.01 -1.88
CA ILE A 143 12.82 17.30 -1.14
C ILE A 143 13.15 16.17 -0.16
N LYS A 144 14.45 16.01 0.11
CA LYS A 144 14.97 15.11 1.14
C LYS A 144 15.64 15.96 2.22
N ILE A 145 15.08 15.93 3.41
CA ILE A 145 15.57 16.71 4.55
C ILE A 145 16.36 15.77 5.46
N SER A 146 17.71 15.84 5.40
CA SER A 146 18.57 14.94 6.19
C SER A 146 18.37 15.13 7.69
N SER A 147 18.27 16.38 8.15
CA SER A 147 17.98 16.69 9.56
C SER A 147 16.68 16.11 10.07
N ARG A 148 15.62 16.10 9.23
CA ARG A 148 14.35 15.44 9.57
C ARG A 148 14.52 13.94 9.72
N GLN A 149 15.27 13.31 8.82
CA GLN A 149 15.51 11.86 8.89
C GLN A 149 16.29 11.49 10.16
N GLU A 150 17.29 12.29 10.54
CA GLU A 150 18.04 12.12 11.78
C GLU A 150 17.13 12.30 13.02
N GLU A 151 16.26 13.30 13.02
CA GLU A 151 15.30 13.53 14.10
C GLU A 151 14.27 12.40 14.20
N VAL A 152 13.77 11.87 13.08
CA VAL A 152 12.91 10.68 13.04
C VAL A 152 13.64 9.48 13.65
N ALA A 153 14.87 9.20 13.20
CA ALA A 153 15.65 8.08 13.70
C ALA A 153 15.91 8.20 15.21
N LYS A 154 16.29 9.39 15.68
CA LYS A 154 16.48 9.67 17.11
C LYS A 154 15.19 9.47 17.90
N THR A 155 14.07 9.99 17.40
CA THR A 155 12.76 9.84 18.05
C THR A 155 12.35 8.38 18.18
N ILE A 156 12.61 7.55 17.16
CA ILE A 156 12.37 6.10 17.21
C ILE A 156 13.25 5.45 18.28
N ILE A 157 14.54 5.76 18.30
CA ILE A 157 15.48 5.21 19.26
C ILE A 157 15.09 5.60 20.70
N ASP A 158 14.78 6.86 20.94
CA ASP A 158 14.36 7.37 22.24
C ASP A 158 13.07 6.70 22.70
N PHE A 159 12.12 6.48 21.77
CA PHE A 159 10.87 5.78 22.07
C PHE A 159 11.13 4.32 22.45
N LEU A 160 11.97 3.60 21.71
CA LEU A 160 12.31 2.20 22.00
C LEU A 160 13.10 2.02 23.30
N ASN A 161 13.84 3.05 23.74
CA ASN A 161 14.55 3.05 25.02
C ASN A 161 13.69 3.51 26.21
N THR A 162 12.40 3.84 25.96
CA THR A 162 11.49 4.32 27.02
C THR A 162 10.60 3.18 27.49
N PRO A 163 10.53 2.85 28.80
CA PRO A 163 9.63 1.81 29.30
C PRO A 163 8.18 2.01 28.83
N PRO A 164 7.43 0.94 28.54
CA PRO A 164 7.75 -0.47 28.78
C PRO A 164 8.51 -1.18 27.65
N TYR A 165 9.04 -0.46 26.68
CA TYR A 165 9.77 -1.04 25.55
C TYR A 165 11.20 -1.40 25.94
N GLU A 166 11.73 -2.43 25.29
CA GLU A 166 13.08 -2.90 25.48
C GLU A 166 13.88 -2.78 24.18
N LYS A 167 15.20 -2.54 24.31
CA LYS A 167 16.10 -2.37 23.15
C LYS A 167 16.03 -3.50 22.10
N ASN A 168 15.64 -4.69 22.54
CA ASN A 168 15.56 -5.90 21.70
C ASN A 168 14.13 -6.20 21.23
N ASP A 169 13.17 -5.33 21.46
CA ASP A 169 11.82 -5.50 20.97
C ASP A 169 11.82 -5.53 19.43
N LYS A 170 11.04 -6.46 18.87
CA LYS A 170 10.95 -6.61 17.41
C LYS A 170 10.34 -5.36 16.81
N THR A 171 11.12 -4.69 15.97
CA THR A 171 10.75 -3.42 15.34
C THR A 171 10.77 -3.55 13.82
N ILE A 172 9.74 -3.03 13.16
CA ILE A 172 9.67 -2.90 11.70
C ILE A 172 9.52 -1.41 11.37
N VAL A 173 10.39 -0.91 10.51
CA VAL A 173 10.34 0.47 10.00
C VAL A 173 10.05 0.40 8.49
N PHE A 174 9.10 1.24 8.04
CA PHE A 174 8.66 1.31 6.65
C PHE A 174 9.10 2.63 6.01
#